data_d81d4ed8d944439f4359876d39617d45
#
_entry.id   d81d4ed8d944439f4359876d39617d45
#
_cell.length_a   1.000
_cell.length_b   1.000
_cell.length_c   1.000
_cell.angle_alpha   90.00
_cell.angle_beta   90.00
_cell.angle_gamma   90.00
#
_symmetry.space_group_name_H-M   'P 1'
#
loop_
_entity.id
_entity.type
_entity.pdbx_description
1 polymer ?
#
loop_
_entity_poly.entity_id
_entity_poly.type
_entity_poly.pdbx_seq_one_letter_code
_entity_poly.pdbx_strand_id
1 'polypeptide(L)'
;MGKDKSNVVLVTGATGGIGKSIVNKYSRQGFTLAIADKDEEQANKLVHEINHGNGKAMAFPGDLLDQNYCDSLANEVQKKLGSIDILINNAGLMRRGDITQTSDEDYDLSMKINVEAPFRLIRAAIPLMAEAGGGSIVNVSSCWGINPGPNH
;
A
#
# COMPACT_ATOMS: atom_id res chain seq x y z
N MET A 1 31.42 10.30 0.73
CA MET A 1 30.57 9.95 -0.42
C MET A 1 29.28 9.41 0.13
N GLY A 2 28.22 10.24 0.21
CA GLY A 2 26.90 9.79 0.64
C GLY A 2 26.39 8.76 -0.37
N LYS A 3 25.95 7.59 0.14
CA LYS A 3 25.15 6.67 -0.67
C LYS A 3 23.96 7.47 -1.19
N ASP A 4 23.73 7.48 -2.50
CA ASP A 4 22.46 7.93 -3.07
C ASP A 4 21.35 7.16 -2.34
N LYS A 5 20.67 7.85 -1.41
CA LYS A 5 19.58 7.27 -0.63
C LYS A 5 18.45 7.07 -1.62
N SER A 6 18.27 5.83 -2.09
CA SER A 6 17.12 5.52 -2.92
C SER A 6 15.87 5.70 -2.06
N ASN A 7 15.12 6.77 -2.28
CA ASN A 7 13.86 6.98 -1.59
C ASN A 7 12.86 5.91 -2.04
N VAL A 8 12.41 5.07 -1.12
CA VAL A 8 11.52 3.94 -1.38
C VAL A 8 10.09 4.28 -0.97
N VAL A 9 9.16 4.05 -1.89
CA VAL A 9 7.72 4.21 -1.65
C VAL A 9 7.04 2.85 -1.68
N LEU A 10 6.45 2.44 -0.58
CA LEU A 10 5.60 1.25 -0.49
C LEU A 10 4.14 1.67 -0.72
N VAL A 11 3.50 1.07 -1.73
CA VAL A 11 2.10 1.34 -2.08
C VAL A 11 1.30 0.05 -2.03
N THR A 12 0.22 0.03 -1.24
CA THR A 12 -0.73 -1.09 -1.23
C THR A 12 -1.89 -0.86 -2.19
N GLY A 13 -2.46 -1.94 -2.77
CA GLY A 13 -3.46 -1.83 -3.83
C GLY A 13 -2.92 -1.08 -5.04
N ALA A 14 -1.65 -1.30 -5.34
CA ALA A 14 -0.88 -0.53 -6.31
C ALA A 14 -1.35 -0.72 -7.75
N THR A 15 -2.03 -1.82 -8.07
CA THR A 15 -2.53 -2.13 -9.42
C THR A 15 -3.91 -1.52 -9.70
N GLY A 16 -4.61 -1.01 -8.66
CA GLY A 16 -5.88 -0.30 -8.82
C GLY A 16 -5.73 1.08 -9.48
N GLY A 17 -6.83 1.70 -9.89
CA GLY A 17 -6.81 2.97 -10.61
C GLY A 17 -6.07 4.11 -9.89
N ILE A 18 -6.36 4.32 -8.60
CA ILE A 18 -5.66 5.30 -7.76
C ILE A 18 -4.22 4.86 -7.52
N GLY A 19 -4.00 3.58 -7.17
CA GLY A 19 -2.68 3.01 -6.92
C GLY A 19 -1.73 3.18 -8.11
N LYS A 20 -2.15 2.84 -9.32
CA LYS A 20 -1.37 3.06 -10.56
C LYS A 20 -1.00 4.53 -10.76
N SER A 21 -1.93 5.43 -10.49
CA SER A 21 -1.68 6.88 -10.64
C SER A 21 -0.62 7.37 -9.65
N ILE A 22 -0.68 6.89 -8.40
CA ILE A 22 0.31 7.17 -7.34
C ILE A 22 1.68 6.63 -7.77
N VAL A 23 1.73 5.35 -8.10
CA VAL A 23 2.96 4.65 -8.54
C VAL A 23 3.63 5.37 -9.71
N ASN A 24 2.87 5.69 -10.75
CA ASN A 24 3.39 6.40 -11.92
C ASN A 24 3.94 7.80 -11.57
N LYS A 25 3.29 8.52 -10.65
CA LYS A 25 3.75 9.83 -10.21
C LYS A 25 5.11 9.74 -9.51
N TYR A 26 5.25 8.82 -8.55
CA TYR A 26 6.51 8.64 -7.82
C TYR A 26 7.63 8.07 -8.70
N SER A 27 7.30 7.16 -9.63
CA SER A 27 8.27 6.64 -10.62
C SER A 27 8.89 7.76 -11.45
N ARG A 28 8.07 8.68 -11.96
CA ARG A 28 8.56 9.86 -12.74
C ARG A 28 9.42 10.82 -11.91
N GLN A 29 9.32 10.78 -10.59
CA GLN A 29 10.14 11.56 -9.67
C GLN A 29 11.43 10.84 -9.24
N GLY A 30 11.67 9.63 -9.78
CA GLY A 30 12.90 8.87 -9.51
C GLY A 30 12.88 8.04 -8.22
N PHE A 31 11.71 7.85 -7.60
CA PHE A 31 11.58 6.98 -6.44
C PHE A 31 11.65 5.49 -6.83
N THR A 32 12.18 4.68 -5.92
CA THR A 32 12.06 3.21 -6.01
C THR A 32 10.72 2.77 -5.45
N LEU A 33 9.99 1.92 -6.18
CA LEU A 33 8.63 1.53 -5.87
C LEU A 33 8.56 0.10 -5.34
N ALA A 34 7.97 -0.09 -4.16
CA ALA A 34 7.51 -1.38 -3.67
C ALA A 34 6.00 -1.51 -3.99
N ILE A 35 5.67 -2.40 -4.92
CA ILE A 35 4.33 -2.61 -5.46
C ILE A 35 3.66 -3.75 -4.70
N ALA A 36 2.82 -3.42 -3.72
CA ALA A 36 2.10 -4.42 -2.94
C ALA A 36 0.65 -4.56 -3.44
N ASP A 37 0.31 -5.74 -3.90
CA ASP A 37 -1.04 -6.07 -4.38
C ASP A 37 -1.30 -7.57 -4.25
N LYS A 38 -2.57 -7.96 -4.13
CA LYS A 38 -2.97 -9.38 -4.13
C LYS A 38 -2.93 -10.02 -5.52
N ASP A 39 -3.07 -9.20 -6.56
CA ASP A 39 -2.97 -9.65 -7.95
C ASP A 39 -1.50 -9.63 -8.38
N GLU A 40 -0.84 -10.77 -8.20
CA GLU A 40 0.57 -10.95 -8.53
C GLU A 40 0.87 -10.69 -10.01
N GLU A 41 0.00 -11.12 -10.92
CA GLU A 41 0.19 -10.92 -12.35
C GLU A 41 0.19 -9.43 -12.71
N GLN A 42 -0.80 -8.69 -12.21
CA GLN A 42 -0.89 -7.24 -12.45
C GLN A 42 0.25 -6.48 -11.76
N ALA A 43 0.68 -6.90 -10.56
CA ALA A 43 1.81 -6.31 -9.88
C ALA A 43 3.10 -6.49 -10.68
N ASN A 44 3.39 -7.69 -11.16
CA ASN A 44 4.56 -8.00 -11.99
C ASN A 44 4.51 -7.25 -13.33
N LYS A 45 3.35 -7.15 -13.97
CA LYS A 45 3.17 -6.36 -15.18
C LYS A 45 3.49 -4.89 -14.96
N LEU A 46 2.97 -4.29 -13.88
CA LEU A 46 3.23 -2.90 -13.54
C LEU A 46 4.72 -2.66 -13.26
N VAL A 47 5.38 -3.57 -12.53
CA VAL A 47 6.84 -3.52 -12.31
C VAL A 47 7.61 -3.55 -13.62
N HIS A 48 7.23 -4.43 -14.55
CA HIS A 48 7.85 -4.51 -15.87
C HIS A 48 7.71 -3.19 -16.64
N GLU A 49 6.50 -2.61 -16.68
CA GLU A 49 6.23 -1.32 -17.33
C GLU A 49 7.10 -0.20 -16.76
N ILE A 50 7.22 -0.11 -15.42
CA ILE A 50 8.03 0.91 -14.74
C ILE A 50 9.51 0.73 -15.06
N ASN A 51 10.03 -0.48 -14.95
CA ASN A 51 11.45 -0.76 -15.14
C ASN A 51 11.88 -0.57 -16.62
N HIS A 52 11.02 -0.88 -17.59
CA HIS A 52 11.24 -0.55 -19.00
C HIS A 52 11.25 0.96 -19.27
N GLY A 53 10.51 1.75 -18.48
CA GLY A 53 10.48 3.21 -18.56
C GLY A 53 11.62 3.91 -17.80
N ASN A 54 12.71 3.20 -17.48
CA ASN A 54 13.85 3.67 -16.66
C ASN A 54 13.50 3.99 -15.19
N GLY A 55 12.36 3.56 -14.69
CA GLY A 55 12.03 3.57 -13.26
C GLY A 55 12.68 2.41 -12.50
N LYS A 56 12.41 2.34 -11.20
CA LYS A 56 12.85 1.24 -10.33
C LYS A 56 11.65 0.74 -9.54
N ALA A 57 11.24 -0.51 -9.74
CA ALA A 57 10.14 -1.12 -9.01
C ALA A 57 10.38 -2.60 -8.72
N MET A 58 9.79 -3.10 -7.65
CA MET A 58 9.75 -4.51 -7.27
C MET A 58 8.35 -4.86 -6.77
N ALA A 59 7.86 -6.04 -7.14
CA ALA A 59 6.59 -6.57 -6.68
C ALA A 59 6.72 -7.25 -5.31
N PHE A 60 5.69 -7.04 -4.49
CA PHE A 60 5.50 -7.68 -3.19
C PHE A 60 4.06 -8.22 -3.15
N PRO A 61 3.80 -9.33 -3.87
CA PRO A 61 2.45 -9.87 -3.94
C PRO A 61 2.01 -10.47 -2.61
N GLY A 62 0.73 -10.27 -2.24
CA GLY A 62 0.13 -10.85 -1.05
C GLY A 62 -1.21 -10.23 -0.69
N ASP A 63 -1.97 -10.94 0.13
CA ASP A 63 -3.30 -10.52 0.55
C ASP A 63 -3.23 -9.79 1.90
N LEU A 64 -3.79 -8.60 1.98
CA LEU A 64 -3.89 -7.82 3.22
C LEU A 64 -4.85 -8.44 4.26
N LEU A 65 -5.61 -9.46 3.88
CA LEU A 65 -6.36 -10.29 4.84
C LEU A 65 -5.43 -11.24 5.62
N ASP A 66 -4.25 -11.55 5.09
CA ASP A 66 -3.24 -12.32 5.80
C ASP A 66 -2.44 -11.41 6.74
N GLN A 67 -2.64 -11.62 8.04
CA GLN A 67 -1.96 -10.85 9.07
C GLN A 67 -0.43 -11.03 9.03
N ASN A 68 0.06 -12.22 8.70
CA ASN A 68 1.50 -12.49 8.59
C ASN A 68 2.10 -11.69 7.44
N TYR A 69 1.40 -11.60 6.31
CA TYR A 69 1.82 -10.75 5.20
C TYR A 69 1.91 -9.28 5.62
N CYS A 70 0.88 -8.75 6.27
CA CYS A 70 0.88 -7.36 6.74
C CYS A 70 2.02 -7.09 7.74
N ASP A 71 2.26 -8.01 8.68
CA ASP A 71 3.29 -7.85 9.72
C ASP A 71 4.72 -7.99 9.15
N SER A 72 4.92 -8.73 8.06
CA SER A 72 6.24 -8.98 7.44
C SER A 72 6.58 -8.02 6.30
N LEU A 73 5.59 -7.46 5.59
CA LEU A 73 5.79 -6.71 4.35
C LEU A 73 6.80 -5.56 4.49
N ALA A 74 6.70 -4.77 5.56
CA ALA A 74 7.60 -3.64 5.78
C ALA A 74 9.06 -4.10 5.92
N ASN A 75 9.30 -5.18 6.67
CA ASN A 75 10.64 -5.76 6.84
C ASN A 75 11.18 -6.34 5.53
N GLU A 76 10.33 -6.97 4.72
CA GLU A 76 10.74 -7.49 3.41
C GLU A 76 11.12 -6.38 2.44
N VAL A 77 10.35 -5.28 2.41
CA VAL A 77 10.68 -4.11 1.60
C VAL A 77 12.01 -3.51 2.06
N GLN A 78 12.20 -3.31 3.36
CA GLN A 78 13.45 -2.83 3.94
C GLN A 78 14.63 -3.73 3.53
N LYS A 79 14.48 -5.04 3.64
CA LYS A 79 15.51 -6.03 3.30
C LYS A 79 15.90 -6.00 1.82
N LYS A 80 14.91 -5.87 0.92
CA LYS A 80 15.12 -5.96 -0.53
C LYS A 80 15.47 -4.62 -1.17
N LEU A 81 14.93 -3.51 -0.67
CA LEU A 81 15.09 -2.18 -1.27
C LEU A 81 15.91 -1.20 -0.40
N GLY A 82 16.22 -1.58 0.85
CA GLY A 82 17.14 -0.85 1.72
C GLY A 82 16.50 0.18 2.63
N SER A 83 15.28 0.65 2.34
CA SER A 83 14.53 1.59 3.18
C SER A 83 13.04 1.51 2.93
N ILE A 84 12.26 2.18 3.79
CA ILE A 84 10.89 2.63 3.51
C ILE A 84 10.84 4.10 3.91
N ASP A 85 10.76 4.99 2.94
CA ASP A 85 10.71 6.43 3.19
C ASP A 85 9.25 6.94 3.16
N ILE A 86 8.41 6.28 2.37
CA ILE A 86 6.98 6.61 2.27
C ILE A 86 6.15 5.31 2.27
N LEU A 87 5.16 5.23 3.16
CA LEU A 87 4.13 4.20 3.14
C LEU A 87 2.81 4.81 2.70
N ILE A 88 2.20 4.24 1.64
CA ILE A 88 0.89 4.66 1.15
C ILE A 88 -0.10 3.50 1.28
N ASN A 89 -0.92 3.55 2.30
CA ASN A 89 -2.06 2.65 2.49
C ASN A 89 -3.19 3.10 1.56
N ASN A 90 -3.19 2.56 0.33
CA ASN A 90 -4.16 2.87 -0.70
C ASN A 90 -5.14 1.73 -0.95
N ALA A 91 -4.78 0.50 -0.61
CA ALA A 91 -5.73 -0.61 -0.71
C ALA A 91 -6.97 -0.33 0.11
N GLY A 92 -8.12 -0.63 -0.44
CA GLY A 92 -9.39 -0.44 0.24
C GLY A 92 -10.48 -1.32 -0.37
N LEU A 93 -11.46 -1.63 0.44
CA LEU A 93 -12.64 -2.39 0.05
C LEU A 93 -13.89 -1.61 0.44
N MET A 94 -14.85 -1.57 -0.44
CA MET A 94 -16.18 -1.02 -0.18
C MET A 94 -17.24 -2.08 -0.49
N ARG A 95 -18.03 -2.42 0.52
CA ARG A 95 -19.27 -3.18 0.36
C ARG A 95 -20.45 -2.21 0.45
N ARG A 96 -21.39 -2.33 -0.47
CA ARG A 96 -22.57 -1.47 -0.49
C ARG A 96 -23.74 -2.18 0.13
N GLY A 97 -24.48 -1.49 0.99
CA GLY A 97 -25.66 -1.97 1.65
C GLY A 97 -26.11 -0.98 2.71
N ASP A 98 -27.39 -0.99 3.09
CA ASP A 98 -27.80 -0.27 4.28
C ASP A 98 -27.39 -1.07 5.54
N ILE A 99 -27.41 -0.41 6.69
CA ILE A 99 -26.95 -1.00 7.96
C ILE A 99 -27.76 -2.26 8.35
N THR A 100 -29.01 -2.36 7.92
CA THR A 100 -29.88 -3.50 8.25
C THR A 100 -29.63 -4.71 7.35
N GLN A 101 -28.96 -4.52 6.23
CA GLN A 101 -28.63 -5.55 5.23
C GLN A 101 -27.15 -5.93 5.20
N THR A 102 -26.29 -5.15 5.86
CA THR A 102 -24.86 -5.44 5.94
C THR A 102 -24.65 -6.68 6.81
N SER A 103 -24.04 -7.72 6.24
CA SER A 103 -23.69 -8.92 6.97
C SER A 103 -22.46 -8.71 7.87
N ASP A 104 -22.35 -9.55 8.92
CA ASP A 104 -21.15 -9.57 9.78
C ASP A 104 -19.90 -9.86 8.96
N GLU A 105 -19.99 -10.70 7.91
CA GLU A 105 -18.87 -11.01 7.01
C GLU A 105 -18.43 -9.78 6.22
N ASP A 106 -19.35 -9.00 5.66
CA ASP A 106 -19.01 -7.77 4.92
C ASP A 106 -18.45 -6.69 5.85
N TYR A 107 -18.97 -6.58 7.07
CA TYR A 107 -18.42 -5.72 8.10
C TYR A 107 -16.99 -6.12 8.46
N ASP A 108 -16.77 -7.40 8.82
CA ASP A 108 -15.45 -7.91 9.19
C ASP A 108 -14.42 -7.72 8.07
N LEU A 109 -14.82 -8.03 6.83
CA LEU A 109 -13.96 -7.86 5.67
C LEU A 109 -13.57 -6.39 5.46
N SER A 110 -14.53 -5.48 5.59
CA SER A 110 -14.30 -4.04 5.47
C SER A 110 -13.36 -3.53 6.57
N MET A 111 -13.56 -3.97 7.81
CA MET A 111 -12.70 -3.60 8.94
C MET A 111 -11.29 -4.18 8.79
N LYS A 112 -11.14 -5.41 8.35
CA LYS A 112 -9.83 -6.04 8.12
C LYS A 112 -9.01 -5.29 7.07
N ILE A 113 -9.61 -4.96 5.93
CA ILE A 113 -8.88 -4.31 4.83
C ILE A 113 -8.66 -2.81 5.10
N ASN A 114 -9.69 -2.09 5.56
CA ASN A 114 -9.61 -0.63 5.64
C ASN A 114 -9.01 -0.12 6.96
N VAL A 115 -8.99 -0.94 8.01
CA VAL A 115 -8.54 -0.52 9.36
C VAL A 115 -7.40 -1.39 9.88
N GLU A 116 -7.60 -2.72 9.96
CA GLU A 116 -6.60 -3.60 10.57
C GLU A 116 -5.31 -3.69 9.73
N ALA A 117 -5.42 -3.87 8.41
CA ALA A 117 -4.25 -3.96 7.55
C ALA A 117 -3.39 -2.68 7.58
N PRO A 118 -3.94 -1.45 7.41
CA PRO A 118 -3.18 -0.22 7.60
C PRO A 118 -2.54 -0.11 8.99
N PHE A 119 -3.26 -0.46 10.05
CA PHE A 119 -2.72 -0.46 11.41
C PHE A 119 -1.48 -1.36 11.53
N ARG A 120 -1.54 -2.59 11.02
CA ARG A 120 -0.42 -3.55 11.05
C ARG A 120 0.78 -3.05 10.24
N LEU A 121 0.53 -2.55 9.04
CA LEU A 121 1.58 -2.00 8.17
C LEU A 121 2.26 -0.78 8.81
N ILE A 122 1.49 0.13 9.40
CA ILE A 122 2.02 1.30 10.11
C ILE A 122 2.87 0.86 11.29
N ARG A 123 2.36 -0.08 12.11
CA ARG A 123 3.08 -0.62 13.27
C ARG A 123 4.42 -1.24 12.87
N ALA A 124 4.46 -1.95 11.75
CA ALA A 124 5.68 -2.56 11.23
C ALA A 124 6.65 -1.55 10.59
N ALA A 125 6.12 -0.51 9.92
CA ALA A 125 6.95 0.47 9.19
C ALA A 125 7.57 1.54 10.11
N ILE A 126 6.87 1.99 11.16
CA ILE A 126 7.33 3.10 12.02
C ILE A 126 8.73 2.86 12.61
N PRO A 127 9.07 1.70 13.20
CA PRO A 127 10.41 1.47 13.73
C PRO A 127 11.49 1.60 12.65
N LEU A 128 11.26 1.04 11.47
CA LEU A 128 12.19 1.07 10.34
C LEU A 128 12.40 2.49 9.82
N MET A 129 11.32 3.27 9.72
CA MET A 129 11.39 4.68 9.35
C MET A 129 12.13 5.50 10.40
N ALA A 130 11.89 5.28 11.68
CA ALA A 130 12.56 6.00 12.77
C ALA A 130 14.07 5.76 12.77
N GLU A 131 14.50 4.50 12.58
CA GLU A 131 15.92 4.14 12.47
C GLU A 131 16.58 4.78 11.24
N ALA A 132 15.82 4.98 10.16
CA ALA A 132 16.29 5.65 8.93
C ALA A 132 16.34 7.19 9.03
N GLY A 133 15.85 7.76 10.15
CA GLY A 133 15.83 9.21 10.39
C GLY A 133 14.50 9.88 10.03
N GLY A 134 13.44 9.11 9.83
CA GLY A 134 12.08 9.59 9.57
C GLY A 134 11.47 9.02 8.30
N GLY A 135 10.19 9.28 8.10
CA GLY A 135 9.42 8.85 6.93
C GLY A 135 8.05 9.52 6.89
N SER A 136 7.29 9.22 5.86
CA SER A 136 5.92 9.73 5.68
C SER A 136 4.92 8.59 5.51
N ILE A 137 3.77 8.71 6.16
CA ILE A 137 2.68 7.73 6.04
C ILE A 137 1.44 8.44 5.51
N VAL A 138 0.84 7.89 4.46
CA VAL A 138 -0.41 8.40 3.87
C VAL A 138 -1.45 7.29 3.90
N ASN A 139 -2.61 7.58 4.49
CA ASN A 139 -3.77 6.71 4.44
C ASN A 139 -4.79 7.30 3.46
N VAL A 140 -5.07 6.57 2.38
CA VAL A 140 -6.11 6.96 1.43
C VAL A 140 -7.47 6.61 2.03
N SER A 141 -8.29 7.61 2.25
CA SER A 141 -9.65 7.48 2.76
C SER A 141 -10.66 7.89 1.69
N SER A 142 -11.92 8.02 2.07
CA SER A 142 -13.01 8.41 1.17
C SER A 142 -13.83 9.55 1.76
N CYS A 143 -14.37 10.40 0.89
CA CYS A 143 -15.39 11.37 1.27
C CYS A 143 -16.64 10.70 1.89
N TRP A 144 -16.91 9.43 1.56
CA TRP A 144 -17.98 8.64 2.16
C TRP A 144 -17.81 8.39 3.66
N GLY A 145 -16.59 8.46 4.18
CA GLY A 145 -16.33 8.41 5.62
C GLY A 145 -16.71 9.69 6.38
N ILE A 146 -16.94 10.78 5.66
CA ILE A 146 -17.33 12.10 6.23
C ILE A 146 -18.77 12.41 5.91
N ASN A 147 -19.21 12.16 4.69
CA ASN A 147 -20.56 12.45 4.21
C ASN A 147 -21.09 11.25 3.40
N PRO A 148 -21.59 10.21 4.08
CA PRO A 148 -22.05 9.00 3.42
C PRO A 148 -23.27 9.28 2.55
N GLY A 149 -23.28 8.70 1.35
CA GLY A 149 -24.43 8.69 0.47
C GLY A 149 -25.40 7.55 0.82
N PRO A 150 -26.54 7.43 0.10
CA PRO A 150 -27.45 6.31 0.26
C PRO A 150 -26.75 4.98 0.07
N ASN A 151 -26.99 4.02 0.94
CA ASN A 151 -26.40 2.65 0.90
C ASN A 151 -24.85 2.61 0.99
N HIS A 152 -24.28 3.51 1.80
CA HIS A 152 -22.84 3.56 2.12
C HIS A 152 -22.60 3.62 3.61
#